data_ee5190cbf0f327e6d9ef3ae22fbdc8ae
#
_entry.id   ee5190cbf0f327e6d9ef3ae22fbdc8ae
#
_cell.length_a   1.000
_cell.length_b   1.000
_cell.length_c   1.000
_cell.angle_alpha   90.00
_cell.angle_beta   90.00
_cell.angle_gamma   90.00
#
_symmetry.space_group_name_H-M   'P 1'
#
loop_
_entity.id
_entity.type
_entity.pdbx_description
1 polymer ?
#
loop_
_entity_poly.entity_id
_entity_poly.type
_entity_poly.pdbx_seq_one_letter_code
_entity_poly.pdbx_strand_id
1 'polypeptide(L)'
;MNTKIVRFLVFFLLILSFSLIAQEKFEKDTIATSEGNIIITFIGHGTLMFEFQDKIIHVDPVSREANYEHMPEADLVLITHEHGDHLDMEVLSMICNEDTKVILTERCKKRGAEGTVMHNGDSVEMCGLNIKAVPAYNIVHKRSSGESYHPKGAGNGYVVDFADKRVYIAGDTENIPEMKNLENIDIAFLPMNLPYTMSPEMAADAAKKFYPNILYPYHYGRTDTDELVKLLEDTEEIEVRIRDMQ
;
A
#
# COMPACT_ATOMS: atom_id res chain seq x y z
N MET A 1 41.18 38.98 62.81
CA MET A 1 41.53 38.71 61.37
C MET A 1 40.53 37.66 60.88
N ASN A 2 39.47 38.14 60.22
CA ASN A 2 38.34 37.25 59.74
C ASN A 2 38.51 37.00 58.24
N THR A 3 38.85 35.76 57.91
CA THR A 3 38.91 35.26 56.52
C THR A 3 37.53 34.76 56.12
N LYS A 4 36.84 35.46 55.23
CA LYS A 4 35.59 35.03 54.60
C LYS A 4 35.92 34.08 53.44
N ILE A 5 35.53 32.82 53.55
CA ILE A 5 35.58 31.82 52.46
C ILE A 5 34.35 32.05 51.59
N VAL A 6 34.55 32.48 50.34
CA VAL A 6 33.52 32.54 49.31
C VAL A 6 33.46 31.19 48.62
N ARG A 7 32.31 30.44 48.82
CA ARG A 7 32.02 29.23 48.08
C ARG A 7 31.37 29.58 46.74
N PHE A 8 32.06 29.34 45.64
CA PHE A 8 31.50 29.36 44.30
C PHE A 8 30.68 28.07 44.06
N LEU A 9 29.38 28.21 43.93
CA LEU A 9 28.52 27.13 43.43
C LEU A 9 28.54 27.15 41.90
N VAL A 10 29.18 26.17 41.27
CA VAL A 10 29.09 25.96 39.82
C VAL A 10 27.84 25.15 39.54
N PHE A 11 26.80 25.81 38.97
CA PHE A 11 25.61 25.12 38.47
C PHE A 11 25.95 24.53 37.08
N PHE A 12 26.09 23.21 37.00
CA PHE A 12 26.18 22.51 35.72
C PHE A 12 24.76 22.35 35.14
N LEU A 13 24.40 23.21 34.18
CA LEU A 13 23.18 23.06 33.39
C LEU A 13 23.39 21.92 32.39
N LEU A 14 22.84 20.73 32.66
CA LEU A 14 22.73 19.67 31.66
C LEU A 14 21.61 20.08 30.68
N ILE A 15 21.99 20.59 29.50
CA ILE A 15 21.09 20.78 28.39
C ILE A 15 20.85 19.41 27.76
N LEU A 16 19.75 18.74 28.10
CA LEU A 16 19.24 17.59 27.36
C LEU A 16 18.73 18.11 26.00
N SER A 17 19.52 17.93 24.98
CA SER A 17 19.08 18.12 23.59
C SER A 17 18.11 16.96 23.25
N PHE A 18 16.81 17.20 23.38
CA PHE A 18 15.82 16.34 22.72
C PHE A 18 15.92 16.63 21.23
N SER A 19 16.55 15.76 20.48
CA SER A 19 16.34 15.71 19.04
C SER A 19 14.89 15.29 18.81
N LEU A 20 14.05 16.25 18.44
CA LEU A 20 12.74 15.95 17.85
C LEU A 20 13.04 15.30 16.50
N ILE A 21 13.03 13.98 16.44
CA ILE A 21 12.96 13.27 15.16
C ILE A 21 11.57 13.61 14.63
N ALA A 22 11.51 14.39 13.57
CA ALA A 22 10.26 14.65 12.86
C ALA A 22 9.76 13.29 12.35
N GLN A 23 8.72 12.75 12.97
CA GLN A 23 8.05 11.55 12.48
C GLN A 23 7.42 11.92 11.13
N GLU A 24 7.69 11.16 10.10
CA GLU A 24 7.03 11.30 8.80
C GLU A 24 5.52 11.27 9.01
N LYS A 25 4.83 12.29 8.51
CA LYS A 25 3.40 12.44 8.72
C LYS A 25 2.68 12.03 7.44
N PHE A 26 2.32 10.75 7.35
CA PHE A 26 1.49 10.23 6.27
C PHE A 26 0.02 10.64 6.42
N GLU A 27 -0.67 10.85 5.30
CA GLU A 27 -2.11 10.97 5.31
C GLU A 27 -2.76 9.66 5.76
N LYS A 28 -3.89 9.77 6.46
CA LYS A 28 -4.65 8.62 6.96
C LYS A 28 -6.14 8.80 6.75
N ASP A 29 -6.82 7.73 6.36
CA ASP A 29 -8.28 7.65 6.40
C ASP A 29 -8.73 6.60 7.41
N THR A 30 -9.89 6.86 8.01
CA THR A 30 -10.54 5.90 8.93
C THR A 30 -11.87 5.49 8.33
N ILE A 31 -12.04 4.19 8.11
CA ILE A 31 -13.25 3.60 7.55
C ILE A 31 -13.89 2.69 8.60
N ALA A 32 -15.15 2.96 8.94
CA ALA A 32 -15.88 2.14 9.90
C ALA A 32 -16.29 0.79 9.27
N THR A 33 -16.12 -0.27 10.06
CA THR A 33 -16.63 -1.61 9.76
C THR A 33 -17.52 -2.12 10.89
N SER A 34 -18.15 -3.28 10.72
CA SER A 34 -18.96 -3.93 11.78
C SER A 34 -18.12 -4.40 12.98
N GLU A 35 -16.79 -4.51 12.83
CA GLU A 35 -15.89 -5.04 13.88
C GLU A 35 -14.75 -4.08 14.24
N GLY A 36 -14.96 -2.79 14.06
CA GLY A 36 -13.99 -1.75 14.37
C GLY A 36 -13.64 -0.91 13.15
N ASN A 37 -12.61 -0.11 13.25
CA ASN A 37 -12.20 0.77 12.16
C ASN A 37 -11.00 0.17 11.39
N ILE A 38 -11.02 0.32 10.07
CA ILE A 38 -9.80 0.23 9.25
C ILE A 38 -9.15 1.61 9.28
N ILE A 39 -7.88 1.68 9.65
CA ILE A 39 -7.06 2.89 9.44
C ILE A 39 -6.17 2.62 8.24
N ILE A 40 -6.32 3.42 7.20
CA ILE A 40 -5.51 3.34 5.98
C ILE A 40 -4.46 4.43 6.06
N THR A 41 -3.18 4.06 6.02
CA THR A 41 -2.05 4.99 5.93
C THR A 41 -1.51 4.97 4.51
N PHE A 42 -1.48 6.17 3.87
CA PHE A 42 -0.98 6.38 2.52
C PHE A 42 0.50 6.72 2.61
N ILE A 43 1.38 5.74 2.32
CA ILE A 43 2.82 5.91 2.53
C ILE A 43 3.45 6.58 1.33
N GLY A 44 3.13 6.11 0.12
CA GLY A 44 3.65 6.68 -1.11
C GLY A 44 3.67 5.65 -2.24
N HIS A 45 3.63 6.13 -3.49
CA HIS A 45 3.65 5.31 -4.70
C HIS A 45 2.63 4.15 -4.66
N GLY A 46 3.10 2.90 -4.56
CA GLY A 46 2.26 1.69 -4.42
C GLY A 46 2.14 1.19 -2.98
N THR A 47 2.78 1.87 -2.02
CA THR A 47 2.92 1.41 -0.64
C THR A 47 1.80 1.90 0.26
N LEU A 48 1.15 0.95 0.94
CA LEU A 48 0.06 1.22 1.88
C LEU A 48 0.31 0.49 3.20
N MET A 49 -0.28 1.01 4.29
CA MET A 49 -0.39 0.28 5.54
C MET A 49 -1.84 0.34 6.04
N PHE A 50 -2.34 -0.79 6.52
CA PHE A 50 -3.65 -0.90 7.16
C PHE A 50 -3.47 -1.29 8.61
N GLU A 51 -4.25 -0.65 9.49
CA GLU A 51 -4.39 -1.04 10.90
C GLU A 51 -5.84 -1.52 11.10
N PHE A 52 -6.04 -2.75 11.58
CA PHE A 52 -7.35 -3.32 11.85
C PHE A 52 -7.28 -4.36 12.96
N GLN A 53 -8.13 -4.24 14.00
CA GLN A 53 -8.19 -5.19 15.14
C GLN A 53 -6.81 -5.51 15.73
N ASP A 54 -6.02 -4.48 16.05
CA ASP A 54 -4.65 -4.59 16.57
C ASP A 54 -3.66 -5.29 15.61
N LYS A 55 -4.03 -5.48 14.33
CA LYS A 55 -3.17 -6.02 13.28
C LYS A 55 -2.63 -4.93 12.37
N ILE A 56 -1.35 -5.07 12.03
CA ILE A 56 -0.64 -4.21 11.08
C ILE A 56 -0.42 -4.98 9.78
N ILE A 57 -0.97 -4.45 8.70
CA ILE A 57 -0.85 -5.02 7.36
C ILE A 57 -0.07 -4.04 6.47
N HIS A 58 1.10 -4.43 5.98
CA HIS A 58 1.84 -3.67 4.99
C HIS A 58 1.60 -4.21 3.57
N VAL A 59 1.48 -3.31 2.61
CA VAL A 59 1.36 -3.62 1.19
C VAL A 59 2.53 -2.99 0.45
N ASP A 60 3.28 -3.80 -0.28
CA ASP A 60 4.43 -3.39 -1.09
C ASP A 60 5.37 -2.40 -0.36
N PRO A 61 5.86 -2.75 0.86
CA PRO A 61 6.67 -1.86 1.66
C PRO A 61 8.08 -1.69 1.05
N VAL A 62 8.47 -0.44 0.76
CA VAL A 62 9.78 -0.12 0.17
C VAL A 62 10.44 1.09 0.83
N SER A 63 11.75 1.03 1.02
CA SER A 63 12.56 2.04 1.72
C SER A 63 12.56 3.41 1.02
N ARG A 64 12.24 3.46 -0.27
CA ARG A 64 12.14 4.70 -1.02
C ARG A 64 10.97 5.58 -0.57
N GLU A 65 9.91 4.99 -0.02
CA GLU A 65 8.67 5.68 0.31
C GLU A 65 8.58 6.04 1.81
N ALA A 66 9.35 5.36 2.68
CA ALA A 66 9.36 5.64 4.13
C ALA A 66 10.65 5.18 4.82
N ASN A 67 10.93 5.78 5.98
CA ASN A 67 11.94 5.24 6.91
C ASN A 67 11.31 4.17 7.80
N TYR A 68 11.57 2.91 7.50
CA TYR A 68 10.99 1.76 8.20
C TYR A 68 11.59 1.48 9.59
N GLU A 69 12.69 2.15 9.98
CA GLU A 69 13.22 2.04 11.36
C GLU A 69 12.20 2.47 12.44
N HIS A 70 11.19 3.26 12.05
CA HIS A 70 10.19 3.82 12.97
C HIS A 70 8.75 3.38 12.62
N MET A 71 8.60 2.53 11.61
CA MET A 71 7.30 1.96 11.26
C MET A 71 7.01 0.74 12.15
N PRO A 72 5.73 0.44 12.43
CA PRO A 72 5.38 -0.74 13.20
C PRO A 72 5.75 -2.03 12.47
N GLU A 73 6.13 -3.06 13.24
CA GLU A 73 6.30 -4.41 12.70
C GLU A 73 4.97 -4.92 12.10
N ALA A 74 5.09 -5.77 11.10
CA ALA A 74 3.95 -6.32 10.40
C ALA A 74 3.41 -7.60 11.05
N ASP A 75 2.09 -7.73 11.16
CA ASP A 75 1.43 -9.04 11.30
C ASP A 75 1.30 -9.74 9.95
N LEU A 76 1.04 -8.95 8.89
CA LEU A 76 0.88 -9.42 7.52
C LEU A 76 1.55 -8.47 6.53
N VAL A 77 2.24 -9.05 5.55
CA VAL A 77 2.76 -8.31 4.39
C VAL A 77 2.16 -8.90 3.12
N LEU A 78 1.62 -8.05 2.26
CA LEU A 78 1.14 -8.39 0.93
C LEU A 78 2.09 -7.81 -0.11
N ILE A 79 2.71 -8.67 -0.94
CA ILE A 79 3.58 -8.24 -2.05
C ILE A 79 2.88 -8.57 -3.36
N THR A 80 2.61 -7.53 -4.15
CA THR A 80 1.87 -7.68 -5.41
C THR A 80 2.72 -8.29 -6.52
N HIS A 81 3.98 -7.89 -6.63
CA HIS A 81 4.91 -8.40 -7.64
C HIS A 81 6.39 -8.09 -7.32
N GLU A 82 7.30 -8.55 -8.18
CA GLU A 82 8.73 -8.59 -7.92
C GLU A 82 9.53 -7.33 -8.28
N HIS A 83 8.92 -6.25 -8.76
CA HIS A 83 9.66 -5.03 -9.10
C HIS A 83 10.19 -4.33 -7.83
N GLY A 84 11.29 -3.58 -7.97
CA GLY A 84 11.99 -2.98 -6.83
C GLY A 84 11.27 -1.79 -6.18
N ASP A 85 10.18 -1.33 -6.76
CA ASP A 85 9.25 -0.33 -6.22
C ASP A 85 8.04 -0.98 -5.50
N HIS A 86 8.04 -2.34 -5.37
CA HIS A 86 7.04 -3.11 -4.64
C HIS A 86 7.66 -4.19 -3.74
N LEU A 87 8.89 -4.64 -4.02
CA LEU A 87 9.60 -5.64 -3.22
C LEU A 87 10.96 -5.11 -2.78
N ASP A 88 11.11 -4.87 -1.48
CA ASP A 88 12.34 -4.46 -0.84
C ASP A 88 12.71 -5.43 0.30
N MET A 89 13.78 -6.20 0.08
CA MET A 89 14.23 -7.25 1.01
C MET A 89 14.78 -6.65 2.32
N GLU A 90 15.36 -5.44 2.26
CA GLU A 90 15.87 -4.75 3.45
C GLU A 90 14.71 -4.33 4.34
N VAL A 91 13.67 -3.74 3.76
CA VAL A 91 12.45 -3.37 4.49
C VAL A 91 11.77 -4.60 5.09
N LEU A 92 11.64 -5.69 4.35
CA LEU A 92 11.08 -6.92 4.89
C LEU A 92 11.86 -7.41 6.12
N SER A 93 13.18 -7.28 6.11
CA SER A 93 14.01 -7.67 7.27
C SER A 93 13.83 -6.75 8.49
N MET A 94 13.35 -5.52 8.31
CA MET A 94 13.10 -4.56 9.38
C MET A 94 11.72 -4.73 10.02
N ILE A 95 10.70 -5.01 9.22
CA ILE A 95 9.30 -5.04 9.69
C ILE A 95 8.76 -6.45 9.96
N CYS A 96 9.46 -7.51 9.51
CA CYS A 96 9.03 -8.88 9.73
C CYS A 96 9.77 -9.49 10.94
N ASN A 97 9.02 -10.20 11.78
CA ASN A 97 9.53 -11.07 12.84
C ASN A 97 9.09 -12.52 12.59
N GLU A 98 9.32 -13.44 13.55
CA GLU A 98 8.99 -14.87 13.41
C GLU A 98 7.48 -15.17 13.28
N ASP A 99 6.62 -14.27 13.77
CA ASP A 99 5.17 -14.39 13.71
C ASP A 99 4.55 -13.77 12.46
N THR A 100 5.28 -12.88 11.77
CA THR A 100 4.82 -12.17 10.58
C THR A 100 4.48 -13.15 9.44
N LYS A 101 3.33 -12.94 8.83
CA LYS A 101 2.92 -13.68 7.63
C LYS A 101 3.20 -12.83 6.39
N VAL A 102 3.78 -13.44 5.37
CA VAL A 102 4.05 -12.78 4.09
C VAL A 102 3.31 -13.53 2.99
N ILE A 103 2.52 -12.83 2.20
CA ILE A 103 1.89 -13.32 0.97
C ILE A 103 2.59 -12.65 -0.22
N LEU A 104 2.97 -13.46 -1.20
CA LEU A 104 3.77 -13.00 -2.33
C LEU A 104 3.51 -13.85 -3.58
N THR A 105 4.11 -13.44 -4.70
CA THR A 105 4.05 -14.20 -5.97
C THR A 105 5.23 -15.18 -6.08
N GLU A 106 5.09 -16.15 -6.97
CA GLU A 106 6.19 -17.07 -7.31
C GLU A 106 7.46 -16.34 -7.79
N ARG A 107 7.29 -15.15 -8.42
CA ARG A 107 8.42 -14.34 -8.86
C ARG A 107 9.14 -13.63 -7.72
N CYS A 108 8.41 -13.18 -6.72
CA CYS A 108 9.00 -12.64 -5.49
C CYS A 108 9.81 -13.71 -4.77
N LYS A 109 9.28 -14.94 -4.67
CA LYS A 109 9.99 -16.08 -4.09
C LYS A 109 11.30 -16.40 -4.84
N LYS A 110 11.27 -16.35 -6.17
CA LYS A 110 12.48 -16.53 -7.00
C LYS A 110 13.52 -15.43 -6.81
N ARG A 111 13.12 -14.25 -6.32
CA ARG A 111 14.03 -13.18 -5.91
C ARG A 111 14.57 -13.34 -4.49
N GLY A 112 14.17 -14.37 -3.78
CA GLY A 112 14.66 -14.69 -2.44
C GLY A 112 13.73 -14.26 -1.30
N ALA A 113 12.57 -13.68 -1.59
CA ALA A 113 11.59 -13.38 -0.56
C ALA A 113 10.95 -14.67 -0.04
N GLU A 114 10.78 -14.76 1.27
CA GLU A 114 10.14 -15.90 1.92
C GLU A 114 8.67 -15.58 2.26
N GLY A 115 7.79 -16.57 2.12
CA GLY A 115 6.37 -16.41 2.41
C GLY A 115 5.49 -17.43 1.70
N THR A 116 4.18 -17.24 1.85
CA THR A 116 3.14 -18.03 1.19
C THR A 116 2.96 -17.53 -0.24
N VAL A 117 3.25 -18.38 -1.21
CA VAL A 117 3.00 -18.07 -2.62
C VAL A 117 1.51 -18.21 -2.91
N MET A 118 0.92 -17.15 -3.48
CA MET A 118 -0.44 -17.20 -4.04
C MET A 118 -0.41 -16.94 -5.55
N HIS A 119 -1.24 -17.69 -6.26
CA HIS A 119 -1.49 -17.51 -7.70
C HIS A 119 -2.84 -16.84 -7.92
N ASN A 120 -3.03 -16.23 -9.09
CA ASN A 120 -4.31 -15.62 -9.42
C ASN A 120 -5.46 -16.64 -9.28
N GLY A 121 -6.45 -16.33 -8.45
CA GLY A 121 -7.60 -17.18 -8.13
C GLY A 121 -7.50 -17.87 -6.77
N ASP A 122 -6.32 -17.95 -6.17
CA ASP A 122 -6.15 -18.52 -4.83
C ASP A 122 -6.81 -17.64 -3.77
N SER A 123 -7.27 -18.29 -2.69
CA SER A 123 -7.80 -17.63 -1.50
C SER A 123 -7.24 -18.27 -0.25
N VAL A 124 -7.01 -17.47 0.78
CA VAL A 124 -6.49 -17.90 2.07
C VAL A 124 -7.14 -17.08 3.19
N GLU A 125 -7.37 -17.70 4.33
CA GLU A 125 -7.63 -17.01 5.61
C GLU A 125 -6.30 -16.85 6.35
N MET A 126 -5.90 -15.61 6.65
CA MET A 126 -4.63 -15.32 7.33
C MET A 126 -4.77 -14.07 8.19
N CYS A 127 -4.24 -14.12 9.41
CA CYS A 127 -4.37 -13.04 10.41
C CYS A 127 -5.82 -12.60 10.69
N GLY A 128 -6.80 -13.50 10.53
CA GLY A 128 -8.23 -13.19 10.68
C GLY A 128 -8.87 -12.50 9.47
N LEU A 129 -8.16 -12.41 8.36
CA LEU A 129 -8.64 -11.79 7.11
C LEU A 129 -8.80 -12.83 6.02
N ASN A 130 -9.88 -12.74 5.23
CA ASN A 130 -10.00 -13.47 3.98
C ASN A 130 -9.31 -12.69 2.87
N ILE A 131 -8.35 -13.33 2.21
CA ILE A 131 -7.51 -12.71 1.17
C ILE A 131 -7.62 -13.54 -0.10
N LYS A 132 -7.98 -12.88 -1.20
CA LYS A 132 -8.05 -13.49 -2.53
C LYS A 132 -7.06 -12.82 -3.46
N ALA A 133 -6.18 -13.60 -4.09
CA ALA A 133 -5.32 -13.12 -5.15
C ALA A 133 -6.11 -13.05 -6.47
N VAL A 134 -6.04 -11.90 -7.14
CA VAL A 134 -6.69 -11.66 -8.43
C VAL A 134 -5.65 -11.26 -9.48
N PRO A 135 -5.93 -11.38 -10.79
CA PRO A 135 -4.97 -11.01 -11.83
C PRO A 135 -4.58 -9.55 -11.80
N ALA A 136 -3.29 -9.28 -12.01
CA ALA A 136 -2.72 -7.96 -12.27
C ALA A 136 -1.73 -8.06 -13.43
N TYR A 137 -2.00 -7.37 -14.57
CA TYR A 137 -1.13 -7.47 -15.74
C TYR A 137 -1.41 -6.38 -16.78
N ASN A 138 -0.46 -6.19 -17.74
CA ASN A 138 -0.63 -5.30 -18.90
C ASN A 138 -1.14 -6.06 -20.12
N ILE A 139 -2.05 -5.41 -20.87
CA ILE A 139 -2.58 -5.86 -22.14
C ILE A 139 -2.00 -5.04 -23.31
N VAL A 140 -1.99 -3.72 -23.16
CA VAL A 140 -1.70 -2.74 -24.23
C VAL A 140 -0.24 -2.30 -24.17
N HIS A 141 0.21 -1.81 -23.00
CA HIS A 141 1.53 -1.21 -22.87
C HIS A 141 2.62 -2.26 -22.71
N LYS A 142 3.67 -2.07 -23.51
CA LYS A 142 4.79 -3.01 -23.60
C LYS A 142 6.12 -2.28 -23.57
N ARG A 143 7.14 -2.98 -23.14
CA ARG A 143 8.54 -2.56 -23.25
C ARG A 143 8.96 -2.49 -24.71
N SER A 144 10.05 -1.81 -25.00
CA SER A 144 10.64 -1.78 -26.36
C SER A 144 11.02 -3.17 -26.90
N SER A 145 11.21 -4.16 -26.02
CA SER A 145 11.40 -5.57 -26.40
C SER A 145 10.13 -6.26 -26.93
N GLY A 146 8.96 -5.64 -26.78
CA GLY A 146 7.64 -6.22 -27.09
C GLY A 146 7.01 -7.00 -25.93
N GLU A 147 7.72 -7.17 -24.81
CA GLU A 147 7.19 -7.80 -23.60
C GLU A 147 6.31 -6.82 -22.80
N SER A 148 5.24 -7.33 -22.17
CA SER A 148 4.43 -6.55 -21.25
C SER A 148 5.26 -6.10 -20.05
N TYR A 149 4.99 -4.89 -19.51
CA TYR A 149 5.63 -4.44 -18.27
C TYR A 149 5.33 -5.42 -17.12
N HIS A 150 4.07 -5.85 -17.03
CA HIS A 150 3.60 -6.86 -16.08
C HIS A 150 2.93 -7.99 -16.87
N PRO A 151 3.63 -9.14 -17.10
CA PRO A 151 3.07 -10.26 -17.84
C PRO A 151 1.91 -10.93 -17.08
N LYS A 152 0.91 -11.43 -17.81
CA LYS A 152 -0.23 -12.15 -17.22
C LYS A 152 0.24 -13.34 -16.38
N GLY A 153 -0.30 -13.44 -15.15
CA GLY A 153 0.03 -14.50 -14.19
C GLY A 153 1.34 -14.26 -13.42
N ALA A 154 2.01 -13.10 -13.59
CA ALA A 154 3.24 -12.76 -12.88
C ALA A 154 2.98 -12.03 -11.58
N GLY A 155 2.03 -11.08 -11.59
CA GLY A 155 1.62 -10.29 -10.46
C GLY A 155 0.26 -10.68 -9.91
N ASN A 156 0.00 -10.27 -8.68
CA ASN A 156 -1.30 -10.34 -8.02
C ASN A 156 -1.81 -8.93 -7.68
N GLY A 157 -3.10 -8.68 -7.91
CA GLY A 157 -3.86 -7.81 -7.03
C GLY A 157 -4.41 -8.62 -5.86
N TYR A 158 -4.90 -7.95 -4.83
CA TYR A 158 -5.50 -8.61 -3.67
C TYR A 158 -6.89 -8.03 -3.38
N VAL A 159 -7.84 -8.89 -3.10
CA VAL A 159 -9.12 -8.53 -2.46
C VAL A 159 -9.05 -9.03 -1.04
N VAL A 160 -9.18 -8.11 -0.07
CA VAL A 160 -9.07 -8.39 1.37
C VAL A 160 -10.37 -8.02 2.04
N ASP A 161 -10.95 -8.94 2.80
CA ASP A 161 -12.17 -8.71 3.58
C ASP A 161 -11.80 -8.27 5.01
N PHE A 162 -12.12 -7.02 5.35
CA PHE A 162 -12.03 -6.44 6.69
C PHE A 162 -13.45 -6.40 7.30
N ALA A 163 -13.85 -7.47 7.97
CA ALA A 163 -15.23 -7.66 8.44
C ALA A 163 -16.25 -7.52 7.28
N ASP A 164 -17.11 -6.50 7.32
CA ASP A 164 -18.10 -6.20 6.28
C ASP A 164 -17.56 -5.32 5.14
N LYS A 165 -16.30 -4.93 5.15
CA LYS A 165 -15.66 -4.10 4.11
C LYS A 165 -14.71 -4.90 3.26
N ARG A 166 -14.91 -4.81 1.95
CA ARG A 166 -14.07 -5.47 0.94
C ARG A 166 -13.16 -4.45 0.25
N VAL A 167 -11.85 -4.66 0.37
CA VAL A 167 -10.81 -3.77 -0.15
C VAL A 167 -10.10 -4.44 -1.31
N TYR A 168 -10.09 -3.80 -2.48
CA TYR A 168 -9.33 -4.23 -3.65
C TYR A 168 -8.06 -3.39 -3.81
N ILE A 169 -6.90 -4.03 -3.79
CA ILE A 169 -5.58 -3.47 -4.06
C ILE A 169 -5.13 -4.06 -5.39
N ALA A 170 -5.09 -3.24 -6.44
CA ALA A 170 -4.95 -3.75 -7.80
C ALA A 170 -3.53 -4.28 -8.12
N GLY A 171 -2.49 -3.79 -7.43
CA GLY A 171 -1.10 -3.96 -7.89
C GLY A 171 -0.88 -3.25 -9.22
N ASP A 172 0.22 -3.55 -9.90
CA ASP A 172 0.50 -2.97 -11.20
C ASP A 172 -0.25 -3.71 -12.31
N THR A 173 -1.26 -3.05 -12.83
CA THR A 173 -2.16 -3.61 -13.83
C THR A 173 -2.68 -2.53 -14.78
N GLU A 174 -3.09 -2.95 -15.95
CA GLU A 174 -4.02 -2.18 -16.78
C GLU A 174 -5.47 -2.55 -16.47
N ASN A 175 -6.40 -1.90 -17.16
CA ASN A 175 -7.83 -2.16 -17.13
C ASN A 175 -8.17 -3.52 -17.78
N ILE A 176 -7.95 -4.59 -17.05
CA ILE A 176 -8.10 -5.98 -17.52
C ILE A 176 -9.58 -6.45 -17.52
N PRO A 177 -9.94 -7.39 -18.41
CA PRO A 177 -11.32 -7.90 -18.48
C PRO A 177 -11.81 -8.56 -17.20
N GLU A 178 -10.91 -9.15 -16.42
CA GLU A 178 -11.24 -9.86 -15.16
C GLU A 178 -11.77 -8.93 -14.07
N MET A 179 -11.53 -7.60 -14.15
CA MET A 179 -12.06 -6.62 -13.19
C MET A 179 -13.58 -6.62 -13.12
N LYS A 180 -14.27 -7.00 -14.20
CA LYS A 180 -15.74 -7.17 -14.19
C LYS A 180 -16.27 -8.27 -13.25
N ASN A 181 -15.36 -9.15 -12.79
CA ASN A 181 -15.70 -10.25 -11.86
C ASN A 181 -15.43 -9.86 -10.39
N LEU A 182 -15.01 -8.63 -10.14
CA LEU A 182 -14.91 -8.06 -8.79
C LEU A 182 -16.33 -7.71 -8.32
N GLU A 183 -16.71 -8.20 -7.16
CA GLU A 183 -18.06 -8.03 -6.62
C GLU A 183 -17.99 -7.41 -5.22
N ASN A 184 -18.91 -6.48 -4.94
CA ASN A 184 -19.09 -5.86 -3.63
C ASN A 184 -17.79 -5.23 -3.10
N ILE A 185 -17.10 -4.48 -3.94
CA ILE A 185 -15.88 -3.75 -3.53
C ILE A 185 -16.29 -2.44 -2.87
N ASP A 186 -15.97 -2.29 -1.59
CA ASP A 186 -16.20 -1.03 -0.86
C ASP A 186 -15.11 -0.02 -1.15
N ILE A 187 -13.84 -0.47 -1.22
CA ILE A 187 -12.68 0.39 -1.39
C ILE A 187 -11.78 -0.21 -2.47
N ALA A 188 -11.34 0.62 -3.42
CA ALA A 188 -10.40 0.19 -4.44
C ALA A 188 -9.19 1.13 -4.53
N PHE A 189 -8.02 0.53 -4.73
CA PHE A 189 -6.78 1.21 -5.08
C PHE A 189 -6.42 0.84 -6.52
N LEU A 190 -6.47 1.82 -7.44
CA LEU A 190 -6.14 1.62 -8.85
C LEU A 190 -4.88 2.40 -9.24
N PRO A 191 -3.89 1.74 -9.87
CA PRO A 191 -2.66 2.40 -10.30
C PRO A 191 -2.91 3.27 -11.55
N MET A 192 -2.25 4.43 -11.64
CA MET A 192 -2.51 5.38 -12.71
C MET A 192 -1.22 6.05 -13.21
N ASN A 193 -0.28 5.26 -13.75
CA ASN A 193 1.04 5.73 -14.19
C ASN A 193 1.45 5.11 -15.53
N LEU A 194 1.24 5.84 -16.63
CA LEU A 194 1.71 5.42 -17.95
C LEU A 194 3.25 5.52 -18.08
N PRO A 195 3.87 4.62 -18.81
CA PRO A 195 3.31 3.49 -19.57
C PRO A 195 3.17 2.19 -18.78
N TYR A 196 3.35 2.22 -17.47
CA TYR A 196 3.49 1.02 -16.63
C TYR A 196 2.14 0.41 -16.26
N THR A 197 1.15 1.27 -16.02
CA THR A 197 -0.18 0.88 -15.54
C THR A 197 -1.29 1.55 -16.38
N MET A 198 -2.20 2.29 -15.79
CA MET A 198 -3.36 2.88 -16.47
C MET A 198 -3.20 4.38 -16.75
N SER A 199 -3.90 4.88 -17.77
CA SER A 199 -4.24 6.30 -17.87
C SER A 199 -5.45 6.61 -16.96
N PRO A 200 -5.77 7.91 -16.72
CA PRO A 200 -7.01 8.31 -16.04
C PRO A 200 -8.28 7.71 -16.65
N GLU A 201 -8.37 7.68 -18.00
CA GLU A 201 -9.51 7.09 -18.72
C GLU A 201 -9.59 5.58 -18.51
N MET A 202 -8.45 4.88 -18.53
CA MET A 202 -8.40 3.44 -18.27
C MET A 202 -8.81 3.14 -16.84
N ALA A 203 -8.38 3.95 -15.86
CA ALA A 203 -8.72 3.79 -14.45
C ALA A 203 -10.23 4.08 -14.21
N ALA A 204 -10.78 5.12 -14.86
CA ALA A 204 -12.20 5.42 -14.81
C ALA A 204 -13.07 4.29 -15.43
N ASP A 205 -12.67 3.75 -16.61
CA ASP A 205 -13.34 2.61 -17.22
C ASP A 205 -13.21 1.33 -16.37
N ALA A 206 -12.06 1.11 -15.73
CA ALA A 206 -11.87 0.01 -14.80
C ALA A 206 -12.83 0.11 -13.60
N ALA A 207 -12.88 1.27 -12.95
CA ALA A 207 -13.76 1.51 -11.80
C ALA A 207 -15.24 1.28 -12.16
N LYS A 208 -15.69 1.70 -13.34
CA LYS A 208 -17.05 1.47 -13.85
C LYS A 208 -17.39 0.01 -14.18
N LYS A 209 -16.43 -0.93 -14.09
CA LYS A 209 -16.70 -2.37 -14.23
C LYS A 209 -17.18 -3.03 -12.94
N PHE A 210 -16.80 -2.49 -11.78
CA PHE A 210 -17.12 -3.10 -10.48
C PHE A 210 -17.64 -2.10 -9.44
N TYR A 211 -17.73 -0.80 -9.77
CA TYR A 211 -18.36 0.26 -8.97
C TYR A 211 -17.96 0.23 -7.49
N PRO A 212 -16.73 0.53 -7.11
CA PRO A 212 -16.34 0.62 -5.70
C PRO A 212 -17.02 1.83 -5.05
N ASN A 213 -17.37 1.75 -3.76
CA ASN A 213 -17.93 2.92 -3.06
C ASN A 213 -16.88 4.04 -2.93
N ILE A 214 -15.61 3.67 -2.68
CA ILE A 214 -14.48 4.60 -2.57
C ILE A 214 -13.37 4.16 -3.51
N LEU A 215 -12.87 5.09 -4.31
CA LEU A 215 -11.74 4.88 -5.22
C LEU A 215 -10.57 5.79 -4.84
N TYR A 216 -9.42 5.18 -4.56
CA TYR A 216 -8.15 5.85 -4.40
C TYR A 216 -7.27 5.58 -5.62
N PRO A 217 -6.93 6.59 -6.44
CA PRO A 217 -5.79 6.45 -7.34
C PRO A 217 -4.51 6.37 -6.52
N TYR A 218 -3.64 5.42 -6.84
CA TYR A 218 -2.32 5.27 -6.24
C TYR A 218 -1.31 4.94 -7.33
N HIS A 219 -0.01 4.86 -7.01
CA HIS A 219 1.01 4.60 -8.03
C HIS A 219 0.85 5.52 -9.26
N TYR A 220 0.45 6.78 -9.05
CA TYR A 220 0.13 7.70 -10.15
C TYR A 220 1.33 8.57 -10.57
N GLY A 221 2.42 8.61 -9.80
CA GLY A 221 3.59 9.41 -10.11
C GLY A 221 3.24 10.87 -10.37
N ARG A 222 3.42 11.32 -11.63
CA ARG A 222 3.10 12.69 -12.05
C ARG A 222 1.81 12.80 -12.84
N THR A 223 1.01 11.76 -12.91
CA THR A 223 -0.29 11.77 -13.60
C THR A 223 -1.25 12.72 -12.87
N ASP A 224 -1.96 13.54 -13.64
CA ASP A 224 -2.96 14.46 -13.10
C ASP A 224 -4.16 13.67 -12.55
N THR A 225 -4.32 13.66 -11.23
CA THR A 225 -5.42 12.95 -10.55
C THR A 225 -6.77 13.66 -10.71
N ASP A 226 -6.79 14.97 -10.96
CA ASP A 226 -8.02 15.74 -11.20
C ASP A 226 -8.72 15.27 -12.49
N GLU A 227 -7.98 14.69 -13.42
CA GLU A 227 -8.56 14.13 -14.64
C GLU A 227 -9.44 12.90 -14.33
N LEU A 228 -9.01 12.03 -13.42
CA LEU A 228 -9.83 10.90 -12.95
C LEU A 228 -11.10 11.39 -12.24
N VAL A 229 -11.00 12.42 -11.40
CA VAL A 229 -12.15 13.02 -10.71
C VAL A 229 -13.19 13.50 -11.73
N LYS A 230 -12.77 14.24 -12.76
CA LYS A 230 -13.66 14.73 -13.83
C LYS A 230 -14.31 13.59 -14.62
N LEU A 231 -13.58 12.51 -14.91
CA LEU A 231 -14.09 11.36 -15.68
C LEU A 231 -15.15 10.55 -14.90
N LEU A 232 -15.20 10.71 -13.59
CA LEU A 232 -16.14 10.01 -12.70
C LEU A 232 -17.17 10.94 -12.05
N GLU A 233 -17.19 12.26 -12.38
CA GLU A 233 -18.08 13.25 -11.74
C GLU A 233 -19.57 12.92 -11.87
N ASP A 234 -19.97 12.28 -12.98
CA ASP A 234 -21.35 11.83 -13.22
C ASP A 234 -21.65 10.42 -12.69
N THR A 235 -20.72 9.79 -11.97
CA THR A 235 -20.84 8.42 -11.41
C THR A 235 -21.03 8.52 -9.90
N GLU A 236 -22.27 8.82 -9.47
CA GLU A 236 -22.61 9.08 -8.05
C GLU A 236 -22.27 7.93 -7.10
N GLU A 237 -22.15 6.69 -7.61
CA GLU A 237 -21.82 5.52 -6.81
C GLU A 237 -20.37 5.45 -6.39
N ILE A 238 -19.47 6.22 -7.03
CA ILE A 238 -18.02 6.16 -6.81
C ILE A 238 -17.53 7.48 -6.19
N GLU A 239 -17.13 7.44 -4.93
CA GLU A 239 -16.42 8.55 -4.29
C GLU A 239 -14.92 8.46 -4.61
N VAL A 240 -14.39 9.38 -5.43
CA VAL A 240 -12.93 9.47 -5.68
C VAL A 240 -12.25 10.27 -4.59
N ARG A 241 -11.29 9.68 -3.92
CA ARG A 241 -10.48 10.32 -2.88
C ARG A 241 -9.02 10.39 -3.30
N ILE A 242 -8.49 11.59 -3.45
CA ILE A 242 -7.07 11.79 -3.73
C ILE A 242 -6.30 11.87 -2.42
N ARG A 243 -5.16 11.15 -2.35
CA ARG A 243 -4.20 11.18 -1.25
C ARG A 243 -2.80 11.37 -1.82
N ASP A 244 -1.89 11.91 -1.03
CA ASP A 244 -0.51 12.10 -1.46
C ASP A 244 0.19 10.73 -1.52
N MET A 245 0.41 10.26 -2.76
CA MET A 245 1.02 8.97 -3.11
C MET A 245 2.09 9.16 -4.21
N GLN A 246 2.76 10.34 -4.19
CA GLN A 246 3.83 10.66 -5.16
C GLN A 246 5.17 10.10 -4.74
#